data_fb0753b9524c41f54055f702074477f1
#
_entry.id   fb0753b9524c41f54055f702074477f1
#
_cell.length_a   1.000
_cell.length_b   1.000
_cell.length_c   1.000
_cell.angle_alpha   90.00
_cell.angle_beta   90.00
_cell.angle_gamma   90.00
#
_symmetry.space_group_name_H-M   'P 1'
#
loop_
_entity.id
_entity.type
_entity.pdbx_description
1 polymer ?
#
loop_
_entity_poly.entity_id
_entity_poly.type
_entity_poly.pdbx_seq_one_letter_code
_entity_poly.pdbx_strand_id
1 'polypeptide(L)'
;MGARGRDHRAGRCVFFPIRYADDFVVLVSGTQEEAIAEKTALADHLHRTTGLELSPEKTKVTSVKDGFEFLGFHVTMRWDKRYGYFPRVEIPKAKAVDLRHKIKQLTRRNTTSFGLGLKLREINPILRGWAAYYRHCARAGRVFNSLDWFSTSCIWRWLRKKRPKTRVRDIMRDFSRSSRRTTRRLWRDGPIEQFLLAWTPVRRFRLGWMGTPDSAMSSGEPDA
;
A
#
# COMPACT_ATOMS: atom_id res chain seq x y z
N MET A 1 15.03 1.19 29.36
CA MET A 1 13.87 1.93 28.87
C MET A 1 14.23 3.38 28.61
N GLY A 2 13.97 3.91 27.41
CA GLY A 2 14.32 5.29 27.05
C GLY A 2 13.48 6.34 27.78
N ALA A 3 13.96 7.60 27.82
CA ALA A 3 13.30 8.74 28.45
C ALA A 3 11.83 8.90 28.02
N ARG A 4 11.54 8.79 26.72
CA ARG A 4 10.18 8.86 26.16
C ARG A 4 9.18 7.84 26.75
N GLY A 5 9.63 6.63 27.07
CA GLY A 5 8.77 5.61 27.69
C GLY A 5 8.44 5.92 29.14
N ARG A 6 9.32 6.63 29.85
CA ARG A 6 9.05 7.13 31.19
C ARG A 6 8.06 8.30 31.17
N ASP A 7 8.23 9.22 30.21
CA ASP A 7 7.36 10.39 30.05
C ASP A 7 5.93 9.97 29.71
N HIS A 8 5.77 9.05 28.77
CA HIS A 8 4.44 8.51 28.42
C HIS A 8 3.73 7.86 29.62
N ARG A 9 4.45 7.07 30.44
CA ARG A 9 3.86 6.47 31.64
C ARG A 9 3.53 7.49 32.75
N ALA A 10 4.27 8.57 32.78
CA ALA A 10 3.99 9.70 33.70
C ALA A 10 2.86 10.61 33.19
N GLY A 11 2.17 10.24 32.10
CA GLY A 11 1.12 11.07 31.51
C GLY A 11 1.60 12.34 30.83
N ARG A 12 2.93 12.48 30.61
CA ARG A 12 3.47 13.62 29.88
C ARG A 12 3.32 13.46 28.38
N CYS A 13 3.10 14.59 27.69
CA CYS A 13 3.06 14.62 26.24
C CYS A 13 4.40 14.15 25.65
N VAL A 14 4.34 13.28 24.65
CA VAL A 14 5.52 12.75 23.99
C VAL A 14 5.43 13.03 22.49
N PHE A 15 6.49 13.59 21.94
CA PHE A 15 6.64 13.91 20.53
C PHE A 15 7.56 12.90 19.85
N PHE A 16 7.11 12.39 18.70
CA PHE A 16 7.87 11.43 17.91
C PHE A 16 7.97 11.90 16.45
N PRO A 17 9.05 12.64 16.09
CA PRO A 17 9.26 13.08 14.72
C PRO A 17 9.72 11.93 13.83
N ILE A 18 9.15 11.84 12.64
CA ILE A 18 9.51 10.92 11.57
C ILE A 18 9.74 11.77 10.32
N ARG A 19 10.96 11.77 9.80
CA ARG A 19 11.33 12.53 8.60
C ARG A 19 11.77 11.61 7.48
N TYR A 20 11.36 11.95 6.27
CA TYR A 20 11.83 11.34 5.03
C TYR A 20 12.02 12.43 3.97
N ALA A 21 13.26 12.75 3.66
CA ALA A 21 13.64 13.90 2.83
C ALA A 21 12.97 15.20 3.31
N ASP A 22 12.10 15.77 2.50
CA ASP A 22 11.36 17.00 2.79
C ASP A 22 10.03 16.75 3.53
N ASP A 23 9.54 15.52 3.48
CA ASP A 23 8.31 15.12 4.17
C ASP A 23 8.59 14.73 5.62
N PHE A 24 7.78 15.22 6.55
CA PHE A 24 7.86 14.80 7.94
C PHE A 24 6.48 14.69 8.59
N VAL A 25 6.41 13.89 9.63
CA VAL A 25 5.25 13.73 10.52
C VAL A 25 5.74 13.77 11.96
N VAL A 26 5.06 14.50 12.82
CA VAL A 26 5.28 14.45 14.27
C VAL A 26 4.08 13.75 14.88
N LEU A 27 4.30 12.55 15.44
CA LEU A 27 3.28 11.87 16.22
C LEU A 27 3.29 12.42 17.64
N VAL A 28 2.14 12.90 18.09
CA VAL A 28 1.94 13.51 19.40
C VAL A 28 1.06 12.60 20.25
N SER A 29 1.59 12.18 21.40
CA SER A 29 0.82 11.47 22.42
C SER A 29 0.36 12.46 23.48
N GLY A 30 -0.72 13.18 23.19
CA GLY A 30 -1.25 14.27 24.01
C GLY A 30 -2.57 14.78 23.48
N THR A 31 -2.95 15.98 23.91
CA THR A 31 -4.18 16.66 23.48
C THR A 31 -3.99 17.36 22.13
N GLN A 32 -5.10 17.84 21.55
CA GLN A 32 -5.06 18.62 20.32
C GLN A 32 -4.36 19.96 20.52
N GLU A 33 -4.55 20.59 21.67
CA GLU A 33 -3.93 21.87 22.03
C GLU A 33 -2.40 21.72 22.11
N GLU A 34 -1.90 20.64 22.73
CA GLU A 34 -0.47 20.32 22.77
C GLU A 34 0.11 20.10 21.38
N ALA A 35 -0.63 19.43 20.49
CA ALA A 35 -0.21 19.24 19.11
C ALA A 35 -0.17 20.54 18.30
N ILE A 36 -1.10 21.47 18.56
CA ILE A 36 -1.12 22.80 17.93
C ILE A 36 0.05 23.64 18.46
N ALA A 37 0.30 23.61 19.76
CA ALA A 37 1.43 24.31 20.38
C ALA A 37 2.76 23.83 19.80
N GLU A 38 2.95 22.52 19.67
CA GLU A 38 4.16 21.94 19.07
C GLU A 38 4.32 22.34 17.59
N LYS A 39 3.22 22.37 16.81
CA LYS A 39 3.25 22.85 15.43
C LYS A 39 3.77 24.28 15.36
N THR A 40 3.31 25.17 16.24
CA THR A 40 3.73 26.56 16.28
C THR A 40 5.20 26.67 16.69
N ALA A 41 5.61 25.96 17.74
CA ALA A 41 6.99 25.95 18.22
C ALA A 41 7.96 25.43 17.14
N LEU A 42 7.55 24.41 16.37
CA LEU A 42 8.33 23.88 15.27
C LEU A 42 8.45 24.88 14.11
N ALA A 43 7.35 25.59 13.77
CA ALA A 43 7.36 26.62 12.75
C ALA A 43 8.34 27.75 13.11
N ASP A 44 8.28 28.25 14.36
CA ASP A 44 9.17 29.28 14.86
C ASP A 44 10.64 28.83 14.89
N HIS A 45 10.87 27.58 15.30
CA HIS A 45 12.22 27.00 15.30
C HIS A 45 12.80 26.92 13.88
N LEU A 46 12.06 26.41 12.92
CA LEU A 46 12.50 26.30 11.51
C LEU A 46 12.77 27.68 10.91
N HIS A 47 11.87 28.63 11.14
CA HIS A 47 12.04 29.99 10.65
C HIS A 47 13.33 30.62 11.20
N ARG A 48 13.58 30.54 12.51
CA ARG A 48 14.78 31.12 13.17
C ARG A 48 16.09 30.44 12.77
N THR A 49 16.08 29.11 12.57
CA THR A 49 17.32 28.33 12.37
C THR A 49 17.69 28.16 10.91
N THR A 50 16.69 28.08 10.03
CA THR A 50 16.91 27.75 8.60
C THR A 50 16.28 28.75 7.64
N GLY A 51 15.46 29.68 8.12
CA GLY A 51 14.66 30.59 7.29
C GLY A 51 13.54 29.90 6.53
N LEU A 52 13.24 28.62 6.80
CA LEU A 52 12.17 27.87 6.15
C LEU A 52 10.82 28.13 6.82
N GLU A 53 9.78 28.24 6.01
CA GLU A 53 8.41 28.39 6.49
C GLU A 53 7.60 27.11 6.25
N LEU A 54 6.82 26.72 7.25
CA LEU A 54 5.86 25.62 7.09
C LEU A 54 4.68 26.06 6.24
N SER A 55 4.38 25.35 5.16
CA SER A 55 3.19 25.61 4.36
C SER A 55 1.92 25.39 5.19
N PRO A 56 1.06 26.42 5.39
CA PRO A 56 -0.17 26.28 6.18
C PRO A 56 -1.14 25.26 5.57
N GLU A 57 -1.17 25.17 4.24
CA GLU A 57 -2.06 24.25 3.51
C GLU A 57 -1.67 22.78 3.68
N LYS A 58 -0.35 22.52 3.77
CA LYS A 58 0.20 21.17 3.87
C LYS A 58 0.39 20.70 5.30
N THR A 59 0.63 21.62 6.25
CA THR A 59 0.90 21.28 7.67
C THR A 59 -0.38 21.29 8.47
N LYS A 60 -0.95 20.12 8.71
CA LYS A 60 -2.23 19.94 9.42
C LYS A 60 -2.04 19.14 10.70
N VAL A 61 -2.78 19.50 11.75
CA VAL A 61 -2.97 18.67 12.93
C VAL A 61 -4.20 17.77 12.66
N THR A 62 -4.01 16.47 12.77
CA THR A 62 -5.05 15.47 12.44
C THR A 62 -5.03 14.35 13.46
N SER A 63 -6.21 13.92 13.92
CA SER A 63 -6.32 12.75 14.77
C SER A 63 -5.90 11.48 14.01
N VAL A 64 -5.10 10.62 14.65
CA VAL A 64 -4.71 9.33 14.05
C VAL A 64 -5.94 8.42 13.83
N LYS A 65 -7.06 8.65 14.56
CA LYS A 65 -8.32 7.92 14.34
C LYS A 65 -8.96 8.29 13.00
N ASP A 66 -8.88 9.56 12.60
CA ASP A 66 -9.38 10.02 11.29
C ASP A 66 -8.46 9.56 10.16
N GLY A 67 -7.17 9.39 10.47
CA GLY A 67 -6.14 8.96 9.54
C GLY A 67 -5.54 10.10 8.73
N PHE A 68 -4.35 9.85 8.21
CA PHE A 68 -3.61 10.78 7.36
C PHE A 68 -2.82 10.02 6.28
N GLU A 69 -2.45 10.72 5.23
CA GLU A 69 -1.58 10.18 4.19
C GLU A 69 -0.14 10.61 4.41
N PHE A 70 0.78 9.66 4.39
CA PHE A 70 2.21 9.90 4.47
C PHE A 70 2.96 8.95 3.53
N LEU A 71 3.86 9.50 2.70
CA LEU A 71 4.63 8.75 1.70
C LEU A 71 3.76 7.81 0.85
N GLY A 72 2.57 8.26 0.45
CA GLY A 72 1.65 7.46 -0.37
C GLY A 72 0.99 6.29 0.35
N PHE A 73 1.05 6.24 1.66
CA PHE A 73 0.34 5.30 2.54
C PHE A 73 -0.74 6.03 3.33
N HIS A 74 -1.84 5.37 3.60
CA HIS A 74 -2.85 5.85 4.54
C HIS A 74 -2.61 5.22 5.91
N VAL A 75 -2.32 6.07 6.91
CA VAL A 75 -2.07 5.67 8.29
C VAL A 75 -3.28 6.02 9.14
N THR A 76 -3.81 5.07 9.90
CA THR A 76 -4.98 5.27 10.75
C THR A 76 -4.97 4.31 11.95
N MET A 77 -5.75 4.63 12.98
CA MET A 77 -6.07 3.71 14.08
C MET A 77 -7.38 2.99 13.77
N ARG A 78 -7.42 1.68 13.97
CA ARG A 78 -8.63 0.88 13.82
C ARG A 78 -8.89 0.06 15.07
N TRP A 79 -10.16 -0.01 15.43
CA TRP A 79 -10.60 -0.89 16.50
C TRP A 79 -10.59 -2.35 16.03
N ASP A 80 -10.04 -3.21 16.86
CA ASP A 80 -10.09 -4.66 16.70
C ASP A 80 -10.57 -5.28 18.00
N LYS A 81 -11.48 -6.29 17.90
CA LYS A 81 -12.08 -6.92 19.08
C LYS A 81 -11.04 -7.57 20.01
N ARG A 82 -9.91 -8.07 19.44
CA ARG A 82 -8.86 -8.75 20.21
C ARG A 82 -7.79 -7.80 20.76
N TYR A 83 -7.46 -6.74 20.02
CA TYR A 83 -6.30 -5.89 20.31
C TYR A 83 -6.68 -4.45 20.68
N GLY A 84 -7.97 -4.10 20.68
CA GLY A 84 -8.40 -2.72 20.89
C GLY A 84 -8.05 -1.83 19.70
N TYR A 85 -7.74 -0.57 19.97
CA TYR A 85 -7.25 0.35 18.94
C TYR A 85 -5.80 0.03 18.58
N PHE A 86 -5.53 -0.20 17.31
CA PHE A 86 -4.17 -0.44 16.84
C PHE A 86 -3.90 0.26 15.50
N PRO A 87 -2.62 0.64 15.22
CA PRO A 87 -2.26 1.36 14.00
C PRO A 87 -2.35 0.45 12.79
N ARG A 88 -2.86 0.99 11.69
CA ARG A 88 -2.89 0.35 10.38
C ARG A 88 -2.28 1.26 9.33
N VAL A 89 -1.46 0.66 8.48
CA VAL A 89 -1.00 1.25 7.23
C VAL A 89 -1.78 0.59 6.11
N GLU A 90 -2.54 1.36 5.37
CA GLU A 90 -3.41 0.87 4.30
C GLU A 90 -3.02 1.50 2.95
N ILE A 91 -3.42 0.85 1.87
CA ILE A 91 -3.25 1.38 0.51
C ILE A 91 -4.32 2.46 0.28
N PRO A 92 -3.96 3.71 -0.06
CA PRO A 92 -4.93 4.73 -0.40
C PRO A 92 -5.78 4.30 -1.60
N LYS A 93 -7.09 4.52 -1.52
CA LYS A 93 -8.02 4.15 -2.61
C LYS A 93 -7.65 4.85 -3.93
N ALA A 94 -7.22 6.11 -3.87
CA ALA A 94 -6.78 6.88 -5.02
C ALA A 94 -5.64 6.18 -5.76
N LYS A 95 -4.62 5.67 -5.05
CA LYS A 95 -3.47 4.98 -5.67
C LYS A 95 -3.86 3.70 -6.41
N ALA A 96 -4.88 2.97 -5.91
CA ALA A 96 -5.42 1.81 -6.62
C ALA A 96 -6.22 2.22 -7.87
N VAL A 97 -6.90 3.37 -7.83
CA VAL A 97 -7.60 3.95 -8.99
C VAL A 97 -6.59 4.42 -10.04
N ASP A 98 -5.51 5.11 -9.63
CA ASP A 98 -4.44 5.57 -10.52
C ASP A 98 -3.80 4.39 -11.29
N LEU A 99 -3.52 3.28 -10.59
CA LEU A 99 -3.01 2.07 -11.25
C LEU A 99 -4.02 1.52 -12.27
N ARG A 100 -5.32 1.48 -11.94
CA ARG A 100 -6.35 1.06 -12.90
C ARG A 100 -6.39 1.96 -14.14
N HIS A 101 -6.29 3.27 -13.95
CA HIS A 101 -6.23 4.23 -15.05
C HIS A 101 -5.00 3.98 -15.92
N LYS A 102 -3.83 3.77 -15.34
CA LYS A 102 -2.59 3.48 -16.06
C LYS A 102 -2.70 2.19 -16.89
N ILE A 103 -3.22 1.10 -16.32
CA ILE A 103 -3.45 -0.15 -17.04
C ILE A 103 -4.45 0.06 -18.19
N LYS A 104 -5.55 0.79 -17.94
CA LYS A 104 -6.55 1.10 -18.95
C LYS A 104 -5.97 1.92 -20.10
N GLN A 105 -5.07 2.86 -19.84
CA GLN A 105 -4.35 3.62 -20.86
C GLN A 105 -3.48 2.73 -21.74
N LEU A 106 -2.71 1.82 -21.15
CA LEU A 106 -1.85 0.88 -21.87
C LEU A 106 -2.64 -0.13 -22.72
N THR A 107 -3.90 -0.37 -22.40
CA THR A 107 -4.79 -1.31 -23.10
C THR A 107 -5.88 -0.61 -23.91
N ARG A 108 -5.65 0.63 -24.34
CA ARG A 108 -6.58 1.37 -25.23
C ARG A 108 -6.63 0.76 -26.62
N ARG A 109 -7.71 1.07 -27.38
CA ARG A 109 -7.91 0.59 -28.75
C ARG A 109 -6.78 0.98 -29.71
N ASN A 110 -6.26 2.18 -29.59
CA ASN A 110 -5.16 2.69 -30.42
C ASN A 110 -3.84 1.94 -30.22
N THR A 111 -3.74 1.05 -29.23
CA THR A 111 -2.54 0.24 -28.96
C THR A 111 -2.65 -1.20 -29.49
N THR A 112 -3.69 -1.53 -30.26
CA THR A 112 -3.92 -2.90 -30.77
C THR A 112 -2.97 -3.31 -31.90
N SER A 113 -2.22 -2.38 -32.49
CA SER A 113 -1.12 -2.69 -33.44
C SER A 113 0.01 -3.50 -32.80
N PHE A 114 0.28 -3.28 -31.50
CA PHE A 114 1.35 -3.98 -30.77
C PHE A 114 1.02 -5.45 -30.48
N GLY A 115 2.05 -6.31 -30.30
CA GLY A 115 1.89 -7.69 -29.84
C GLY A 115 1.55 -7.75 -28.34
N LEU A 116 0.93 -8.87 -27.91
CA LEU A 116 0.61 -9.08 -26.50
C LEU A 116 1.89 -9.11 -25.64
N GLY A 117 2.97 -9.73 -26.13
CA GLY A 117 4.25 -9.80 -25.43
C GLY A 117 4.81 -8.41 -25.09
N LEU A 118 4.73 -7.46 -26.03
CA LEU A 118 5.13 -6.07 -25.76
C LEU A 118 4.25 -5.44 -24.69
N LYS A 119 2.94 -5.64 -24.73
CA LYS A 119 2.02 -5.14 -23.71
C LYS A 119 2.30 -5.72 -22.32
N LEU A 120 2.60 -6.99 -22.25
CA LEU A 120 2.98 -7.62 -20.98
C LEU A 120 4.33 -7.09 -20.45
N ARG A 121 5.30 -6.81 -21.35
CA ARG A 121 6.57 -6.17 -20.95
C ARG A 121 6.38 -4.75 -20.42
N GLU A 122 5.40 -4.01 -20.90
CA GLU A 122 5.06 -2.67 -20.39
C GLU A 122 4.30 -2.73 -19.06
N ILE A 123 3.36 -3.66 -18.92
CA ILE A 123 2.46 -3.76 -17.76
C ILE A 123 3.14 -4.43 -16.57
N ASN A 124 3.88 -5.51 -16.78
CA ASN A 124 4.47 -6.33 -15.71
C ASN A 124 5.39 -5.55 -14.76
N PRO A 125 6.33 -4.69 -15.22
CA PRO A 125 7.17 -3.90 -14.33
C PRO A 125 6.37 -2.96 -13.44
N ILE A 126 5.29 -2.36 -13.98
CA ILE A 126 4.41 -1.46 -13.24
C ILE A 126 3.71 -2.24 -12.12
N LEU A 127 3.15 -3.41 -12.43
CA LEU A 127 2.47 -4.26 -11.44
C LEU A 127 3.45 -4.75 -10.36
N ARG A 128 4.66 -5.16 -10.75
CA ARG A 128 5.71 -5.61 -9.81
C ARG A 128 6.15 -4.50 -8.86
N GLY A 129 6.49 -3.34 -9.40
CA GLY A 129 6.91 -2.19 -8.60
C GLY A 129 5.82 -1.75 -7.63
N TRP A 130 4.57 -1.68 -8.10
CA TRP A 130 3.42 -1.32 -7.27
C TRP A 130 3.16 -2.35 -6.16
N ALA A 131 3.19 -3.64 -6.48
CA ALA A 131 3.02 -4.71 -5.50
C ALA A 131 4.16 -4.74 -4.47
N ALA A 132 5.41 -4.56 -4.90
CA ALA A 132 6.57 -4.49 -4.02
C ALA A 132 6.47 -3.33 -3.03
N TYR A 133 5.99 -2.17 -3.48
CA TYR A 133 5.82 -0.98 -2.65
C TYR A 133 4.73 -1.19 -1.58
N TYR A 134 3.57 -1.74 -1.95
CA TYR A 134 2.42 -1.87 -1.06
C TYR A 134 2.29 -3.22 -0.33
N ARG A 135 3.22 -4.15 -0.52
CA ARG A 135 3.16 -5.51 0.07
C ARG A 135 3.08 -5.55 1.60
N HIS A 136 3.47 -4.47 2.27
CA HIS A 136 3.47 -4.37 3.73
C HIS A 136 2.17 -3.81 4.32
N CYS A 137 1.27 -3.32 3.46
CA CYS A 137 0.01 -2.72 3.88
C CYS A 137 -0.97 -3.77 4.42
N ALA A 138 -1.79 -3.34 5.35
CA ALA A 138 -2.92 -4.13 5.81
C ALA A 138 -3.88 -4.40 4.65
N ARG A 139 -4.38 -5.65 4.57
CA ARG A 139 -5.31 -6.11 3.51
C ARG A 139 -4.78 -5.97 2.07
N ALA A 140 -3.45 -5.82 1.88
CA ALA A 140 -2.86 -5.71 0.55
C ALA A 140 -3.31 -6.83 -0.39
N GLY A 141 -3.40 -8.08 0.08
CA GLY A 141 -3.84 -9.21 -0.74
C GLY A 141 -5.24 -9.03 -1.35
N ARG A 142 -6.19 -8.39 -0.64
CA ARG A 142 -7.52 -8.10 -1.21
C ARG A 142 -7.44 -7.09 -2.35
N VAL A 143 -6.65 -6.03 -2.17
CA VAL A 143 -6.43 -5.00 -3.19
C VAL A 143 -5.71 -5.61 -4.39
N PHE A 144 -4.68 -6.42 -4.18
CA PHE A 144 -3.93 -7.12 -5.21
C PHE A 144 -4.85 -8.01 -6.06
N ASN A 145 -5.66 -8.85 -5.42
CA ASN A 145 -6.63 -9.69 -6.13
C ASN A 145 -7.63 -8.88 -6.99
N SER A 146 -8.11 -7.75 -6.48
CA SER A 146 -9.01 -6.86 -7.22
C SER A 146 -8.31 -6.23 -8.44
N LEU A 147 -7.04 -5.82 -8.29
CA LEU A 147 -6.23 -5.26 -9.38
C LEU A 147 -5.84 -6.32 -10.41
N ASP A 148 -5.57 -7.55 -9.99
CA ASP A 148 -5.32 -8.67 -10.87
C ASP A 148 -6.52 -9.00 -11.74
N TRP A 149 -7.71 -9.04 -11.14
CA TRP A 149 -8.95 -9.23 -11.90
C TRP A 149 -9.14 -8.11 -12.92
N PHE A 150 -8.91 -6.87 -12.52
CA PHE A 150 -9.04 -5.71 -13.40
C PHE A 150 -8.04 -5.75 -14.56
N SER A 151 -6.76 -6.00 -14.28
CA SER A 151 -5.69 -6.05 -15.30
C SER A 151 -5.93 -7.19 -16.30
N THR A 152 -6.28 -8.38 -15.81
CA THR A 152 -6.63 -9.53 -16.64
C THR A 152 -7.82 -9.23 -17.55
N SER A 153 -8.85 -8.55 -17.02
CA SER A 153 -10.02 -8.13 -17.80
C SER A 153 -9.71 -7.06 -18.84
N CYS A 154 -8.77 -6.14 -18.55
CA CYS A 154 -8.32 -5.13 -19.50
C CYS A 154 -7.56 -5.76 -20.67
N ILE A 155 -6.64 -6.70 -20.38
CA ILE A 155 -5.89 -7.45 -21.41
C ILE A 155 -6.85 -8.28 -22.27
N TRP A 156 -7.83 -8.96 -21.67
CA TRP A 156 -8.85 -9.69 -22.40
C TRP A 156 -9.61 -8.80 -23.38
N ARG A 157 -10.14 -7.66 -22.90
CA ARG A 157 -10.87 -6.71 -23.75
C ARG A 157 -10.00 -6.15 -24.88
N TRP A 158 -8.71 -5.91 -24.59
CA TRP A 158 -7.74 -5.49 -25.58
C TRP A 158 -7.49 -6.56 -26.66
N LEU A 159 -7.30 -7.82 -26.27
CA LEU A 159 -7.16 -8.96 -27.20
C LEU A 159 -8.39 -9.13 -28.09
N ARG A 160 -9.59 -8.99 -27.53
CA ARG A 160 -10.84 -9.05 -28.31
C ARG A 160 -10.92 -7.93 -29.36
N LYS A 161 -10.46 -6.73 -29.04
CA LYS A 161 -10.40 -5.61 -29.98
C LYS A 161 -9.32 -5.80 -31.05
N LYS A 162 -8.19 -6.40 -30.67
CA LYS A 162 -7.10 -6.72 -31.61
C LYS A 162 -7.49 -7.81 -32.61
N ARG A 163 -8.28 -8.80 -32.16
CA ARG A 163 -8.68 -9.98 -32.96
C ARG A 163 -10.20 -10.16 -33.01
N PRO A 164 -10.93 -9.23 -33.65
CA PRO A 164 -12.40 -9.21 -33.60
C PRO A 164 -13.05 -10.41 -34.26
N LYS A 165 -12.41 -10.95 -35.30
CA LYS A 165 -12.91 -12.09 -36.09
C LYS A 165 -12.46 -13.46 -35.56
N THR A 166 -11.58 -13.50 -34.54
CA THR A 166 -11.06 -14.77 -33.98
C THR A 166 -12.01 -15.32 -32.92
N ARG A 167 -12.27 -16.60 -32.93
CA ARG A 167 -13.12 -17.26 -31.92
C ARG A 167 -12.46 -17.17 -30.55
N VAL A 168 -13.28 -17.05 -29.52
CA VAL A 168 -12.81 -16.96 -28.11
C VAL A 168 -11.90 -18.13 -27.75
N ARG A 169 -12.29 -19.34 -28.15
CA ARG A 169 -11.53 -20.59 -27.91
C ARG A 169 -10.09 -20.49 -28.44
N ASP A 170 -9.93 -19.96 -29.65
CA ASP A 170 -8.61 -19.84 -30.28
C ASP A 170 -7.75 -18.79 -29.59
N ILE A 171 -8.31 -17.62 -29.23
CA ILE A 171 -7.60 -16.63 -28.42
C ILE A 171 -7.14 -17.24 -27.08
N MET A 172 -8.00 -18.00 -26.42
CA MET A 172 -7.68 -18.64 -25.14
C MET A 172 -6.61 -19.72 -25.30
N ARG A 173 -6.63 -20.51 -26.38
CA ARG A 173 -5.59 -21.50 -26.69
C ARG A 173 -4.23 -20.83 -26.93
N ASP A 174 -4.23 -19.79 -27.77
CA ASP A 174 -2.99 -19.18 -28.27
C ASP A 174 -2.34 -18.25 -27.24
N PHE A 175 -3.14 -17.51 -26.45
CA PHE A 175 -2.68 -16.43 -25.57
C PHE A 175 -2.91 -16.65 -24.07
N SER A 176 -3.38 -17.83 -23.66
CA SER A 176 -3.54 -18.09 -22.25
C SER A 176 -3.08 -19.48 -21.83
N ARG A 177 -2.71 -19.61 -20.58
CA ARG A 177 -2.46 -20.91 -19.96
C ARG A 177 -3.11 -21.03 -18.59
N SER A 178 -3.37 -22.28 -18.20
CA SER A 178 -3.73 -22.61 -16.81
C SER A 178 -2.50 -22.49 -15.92
N SER A 179 -2.68 -22.05 -14.69
CA SER A 179 -1.62 -21.97 -13.68
C SER A 179 -1.94 -22.86 -12.50
N ARG A 180 -0.93 -23.56 -11.96
CA ARG A 180 -1.08 -24.33 -10.72
C ARG A 180 -1.24 -23.46 -9.48
N ARG A 181 -0.85 -22.17 -9.54
CA ARG A 181 -0.89 -21.22 -8.43
C ARG A 181 -2.19 -20.43 -8.30
N THR A 182 -3.05 -20.50 -9.32
CA THR A 182 -4.32 -19.77 -9.36
C THR A 182 -5.33 -20.51 -10.21
N THR A 183 -6.59 -20.43 -9.86
CA THR A 183 -7.71 -20.91 -10.68
C THR A 183 -7.93 -20.07 -11.95
N ARG A 184 -7.27 -18.90 -12.05
CA ARG A 184 -7.37 -18.01 -13.21
C ARG A 184 -6.42 -18.41 -14.30
N ARG A 185 -6.86 -18.24 -15.55
CA ARG A 185 -5.96 -18.35 -16.69
C ARG A 185 -5.08 -17.10 -16.76
N LEU A 186 -3.80 -17.29 -17.07
CA LEU A 186 -2.81 -16.24 -17.25
C LEU A 186 -2.67 -15.91 -18.73
N TRP A 187 -2.58 -14.63 -19.04
CA TRP A 187 -2.24 -14.19 -20.39
C TRP A 187 -0.75 -14.40 -20.64
N ARG A 188 -0.43 -14.91 -21.83
CA ARG A 188 0.96 -15.13 -22.25
C ARG A 188 1.15 -14.88 -23.73
N ASP A 189 2.38 -14.57 -24.10
CA ASP A 189 2.84 -14.52 -25.49
C ASP A 189 4.27 -15.09 -25.52
N GLY A 190 4.41 -16.32 -26.02
CA GLY A 190 5.65 -17.08 -25.90
C GLY A 190 6.07 -17.27 -24.42
N PRO A 191 7.31 -16.88 -24.07
CA PRO A 191 7.83 -17.00 -22.71
C PRO A 191 7.33 -15.90 -21.76
N ILE A 192 6.67 -14.85 -22.28
CA ILE A 192 6.26 -13.69 -21.47
C ILE A 192 4.87 -13.93 -20.93
N GLU A 193 4.76 -13.94 -19.61
CA GLU A 193 3.49 -14.15 -18.90
C GLU A 193 3.07 -12.91 -18.13
N GLN A 194 1.75 -12.75 -17.98
CA GLN A 194 1.18 -11.74 -17.12
C GLN A 194 1.66 -11.97 -15.66
N PHE A 195 2.20 -10.94 -15.06
CA PHE A 195 2.47 -10.92 -13.63
C PHE A 195 1.17 -10.66 -12.86
N LEU A 196 0.93 -11.41 -11.78
CA LEU A 196 -0.15 -11.16 -10.84
C LEU A 196 0.42 -10.56 -9.55
N LEU A 197 -0.19 -9.47 -9.09
CA LEU A 197 0.19 -8.81 -7.83
C LEU A 197 0.06 -9.76 -6.63
N ALA A 198 -0.97 -10.65 -6.66
CA ALA A 198 -1.19 -11.66 -5.63
C ALA A 198 -0.04 -12.68 -5.46
N TRP A 199 0.90 -12.75 -6.41
CA TRP A 199 2.11 -13.57 -6.25
C TRP A 199 3.16 -12.92 -5.37
N THR A 200 3.03 -11.62 -5.09
CA THR A 200 3.92 -10.92 -4.17
C THR A 200 3.58 -11.32 -2.74
N PRO A 201 4.55 -11.89 -1.98
CA PRO A 201 4.31 -12.24 -0.59
C PRO A 201 3.96 -11.01 0.22
N VAL A 202 2.77 -11.00 0.83
CA VAL A 202 2.35 -9.95 1.74
C VAL A 202 2.99 -10.21 3.10
N ARG A 203 3.89 -9.34 3.51
CA ARG A 203 4.58 -9.43 4.81
C ARG A 203 4.38 -8.13 5.55
N ARG A 204 3.74 -8.19 6.72
CA ARG A 204 3.73 -7.04 7.61
C ARG A 204 5.14 -6.78 8.14
N PHE A 205 5.52 -5.52 8.20
CA PHE A 205 6.74 -5.13 8.87
C PHE A 205 6.58 -5.43 10.36
N ARG A 206 7.51 -6.19 10.90
CA ARG A 206 7.59 -6.47 12.35
C ARG A 206 8.82 -5.76 12.88
N LEU A 207 8.62 -4.96 13.91
CA LEU A 207 9.72 -4.42 14.68
C LEU A 207 10.32 -5.55 15.52
N GLY A 208 11.64 -5.60 15.64
CA GLY A 208 12.34 -6.70 16.33
C GLY A 208 11.96 -6.90 17.81
N TRP A 209 11.31 -5.87 18.42
CA TRP A 209 10.76 -5.95 19.77
C TRP A 209 9.31 -6.48 19.84
N MET A 210 8.63 -6.62 18.70
CA MET A 210 7.35 -7.32 18.61
C MET A 210 7.66 -8.82 18.53
N GLY A 211 7.54 -9.55 19.62
CA GLY A 211 7.77 -10.98 19.70
C GLY A 211 7.10 -11.79 18.57
N THR A 212 7.63 -12.95 18.26
CA THR A 212 7.02 -13.88 17.29
C THR A 212 5.64 -14.32 17.79
N PRO A 213 4.65 -14.60 16.92
CA PRO A 213 3.32 -15.05 17.34
C PRO A 213 3.33 -16.31 18.22
N ASP A 214 4.37 -17.14 18.11
CA ASP A 214 4.50 -18.39 18.83
C ASP A 214 4.87 -18.20 20.31
N SER A 215 5.46 -17.05 20.68
CA SER A 215 5.76 -16.75 22.10
C SER A 215 4.54 -16.30 22.90
N ALA A 216 3.42 -15.98 22.24
CA ALA A 216 2.18 -15.58 22.91
C ALA A 216 1.21 -16.74 23.15
N MET A 217 1.47 -17.93 22.59
CA MET A 217 0.62 -19.11 22.77
C MET A 217 1.12 -20.13 23.82
N SER A 218 2.34 -19.94 24.34
CA SER A 218 2.93 -20.91 25.30
C SER A 218 2.81 -20.52 26.78
N SER A 219 2.08 -19.45 27.10
CA SER A 219 1.88 -19.04 28.50
C SER A 219 0.43 -19.14 28.96
N GLY A 220 -0.20 -20.29 28.73
CA GLY A 220 -1.58 -20.49 29.09
C GLY A 220 -1.99 -21.96 29.20
N GLU A 221 -1.21 -22.78 29.89
CA GLU A 221 -1.76 -23.97 30.54
C GLU A 221 -1.92 -23.65 32.03
N PRO A 222 -3.12 -23.69 32.57
CA PRO A 222 -3.29 -23.75 34.01
C PRO A 222 -3.05 -25.17 34.44
N ASP A 223 -2.07 -25.37 35.33
CA ASP A 223 -1.91 -26.61 36.10
C ASP A 223 -3.24 -26.89 36.83
N ALA A 224 -3.62 -28.15 36.77
CA ALA A 224 -4.81 -28.78 37.34
C ALA A 224 -4.90 -28.70 38.88
#